data_cf0fa5c8ceda304db932acf68adc4c5d
#
_entry.id   cf0fa5c8ceda304db932acf68adc4c5d
#
_cell.length_a   1.000
_cell.length_b   1.000
_cell.length_c   1.000
_cell.angle_alpha   90.00
_cell.angle_beta   90.00
_cell.angle_gamma   90.00
#
_symmetry.space_group_name_H-M   'P 1'
#
loop_
_entity.id
_entity.type
_entity.pdbx_description
1 polymer ?
#
loop_
_entity_poly.entity_id
_entity_poly.type
_entity_poly.pdbx_seq_one_letter_code
_entity_poly.pdbx_strand_id
1 'polypeptide(L)'
;EASRAAEFVRDQVKSAYRRTGAVVGLSGGIDSAVVLELAVQALGKDNVTGLILPEKESNPVSSQFARKHAETLGIVFKEVDITPTVESVCPYRKRDDFLRELIPEYTSGCRYNITLPTDLLERDSFSFYVLRVQLEGGTVKTKRLNAEAFRKITSFANIKIRSRMIHLYAEAERRGLVVGGTTNRTEYLLGDFCRYGDGGTDIEPLAHLYKNQV
;
A
#
# COMPACT_ATOMS: atom_id res chain seq x y z
N GLU A 1 -3.30 -15.93 18.83
CA GLU A 1 -3.76 -15.41 17.53
C GLU A 1 -2.68 -15.56 16.46
N ALA A 2 -1.44 -15.11 16.72
CA ALA A 2 -0.33 -15.23 15.76
C ALA A 2 -0.12 -16.66 15.24
N SER A 3 -0.19 -17.68 16.14
CA SER A 3 -0.05 -19.08 15.73
C SER A 3 -1.16 -19.53 14.77
N ARG A 4 -2.41 -19.11 15.00
CA ARG A 4 -3.55 -19.39 14.11
C ARG A 4 -3.38 -18.73 12.74
N ALA A 5 -2.92 -17.48 12.72
CA ALA A 5 -2.65 -16.76 11.48
C ALA A 5 -1.49 -17.42 10.69
N ALA A 6 -0.43 -17.86 11.38
CA ALA A 6 0.66 -18.58 10.74
C ALA A 6 0.22 -19.97 10.21
N GLU A 7 -0.64 -20.70 10.94
CA GLU A 7 -1.25 -21.95 10.46
C GLU A 7 -2.10 -21.70 9.20
N PHE A 8 -2.95 -20.69 9.21
CA PHE A 8 -3.70 -20.26 8.04
C PHE A 8 -2.79 -19.99 6.83
N VAL A 9 -1.71 -19.21 7.01
CA VAL A 9 -0.74 -18.96 5.93
C VAL A 9 -0.16 -20.25 5.39
N ARG A 10 0.24 -21.18 6.27
CA ARG A 10 0.81 -22.47 5.87
C ARG A 10 -0.18 -23.28 5.05
N ASP A 11 -1.41 -23.40 5.52
CA ASP A 11 -2.46 -24.19 4.87
C ASP A 11 -2.84 -23.61 3.51
N GLN A 12 -3.00 -22.29 3.43
CA GLN A 12 -3.28 -21.64 2.15
C GLN A 12 -2.14 -21.88 1.16
N VAL A 13 -0.90 -21.58 1.54
CA VAL A 13 0.25 -21.71 0.64
C VAL A 13 0.47 -23.16 0.20
N LYS A 14 0.51 -24.10 1.15
CA LYS A 14 0.91 -25.49 0.88
C LYS A 14 -0.23 -26.35 0.34
N SER A 15 -1.44 -26.20 0.91
CA SER A 15 -2.56 -27.09 0.61
C SER A 15 -3.49 -26.52 -0.45
N ALA A 16 -3.92 -25.27 -0.32
CA ALA A 16 -4.87 -24.65 -1.25
C ALA A 16 -4.18 -24.25 -2.57
N TYR A 17 -3.14 -23.42 -2.49
CA TYR A 17 -2.43 -22.94 -3.68
C TYR A 17 -1.34 -23.90 -4.19
N ARG A 18 -0.92 -24.87 -3.38
CA ARG A 18 0.16 -25.84 -3.71
C ARG A 18 1.43 -25.14 -4.17
N ARG A 19 1.82 -24.09 -3.45
CA ARG A 19 3.02 -23.29 -3.74
C ARG A 19 4.13 -23.56 -2.73
N THR A 20 5.34 -23.16 -3.09
CA THR A 20 6.53 -23.40 -2.27
C THR A 20 6.68 -22.39 -1.14
N GLY A 21 6.19 -21.15 -1.33
CA GLY A 21 6.37 -20.06 -0.38
C GLY A 21 5.52 -18.85 -0.71
N ALA A 22 5.88 -17.69 -0.14
CA ALA A 22 5.17 -16.44 -0.31
C ALA A 22 6.12 -15.28 -0.67
N VAL A 23 5.59 -14.30 -1.41
CA VAL A 23 6.19 -12.98 -1.57
C VAL A 23 5.33 -11.94 -0.86
N VAL A 24 5.98 -11.03 -0.13
CA VAL A 24 5.32 -9.95 0.63
C VAL A 24 5.89 -8.60 0.22
N GLY A 25 5.01 -7.64 -0.06
CA GLY A 25 5.39 -6.24 -0.28
C GLY A 25 5.73 -5.55 1.04
N LEU A 26 6.95 -5.03 1.16
CA LEU A 26 7.45 -4.41 2.38
C LEU A 26 7.36 -2.88 2.27
N SER A 27 6.41 -2.30 2.98
CA SER A 27 6.19 -0.85 2.99
C SER A 27 6.99 -0.11 4.10
N GLY A 28 7.57 -0.86 5.05
CA GLY A 28 8.11 -0.30 6.28
C GLY A 28 7.05 0.04 7.34
N GLY A 29 5.79 -0.26 7.07
CA GLY A 29 4.67 -0.15 8.02
C GLY A 29 4.45 -1.43 8.82
N ILE A 30 3.68 -1.31 9.93
CA ILE A 30 3.46 -2.42 10.87
C ILE A 30 2.75 -3.61 10.21
N ASP A 31 1.73 -3.39 9.37
CA ASP A 31 0.97 -4.49 8.76
C ASP A 31 1.87 -5.39 7.90
N SER A 32 2.69 -4.78 7.03
CA SER A 32 3.64 -5.54 6.21
C SER A 32 4.70 -6.26 7.05
N ALA A 33 5.09 -5.67 8.19
CA ALA A 33 6.02 -6.30 9.12
C ALA A 33 5.41 -7.53 9.78
N VAL A 34 4.18 -7.43 10.28
CA VAL A 34 3.48 -8.57 10.91
C VAL A 34 3.21 -9.69 9.90
N VAL A 35 2.75 -9.36 8.68
CA VAL A 35 2.55 -10.38 7.63
C VAL A 35 3.85 -11.09 7.27
N LEU A 36 4.96 -10.36 7.21
CA LEU A 36 6.27 -10.95 6.95
C LEU A 36 6.68 -11.94 8.05
N GLU A 37 6.53 -11.55 9.33
CA GLU A 37 6.79 -12.42 10.48
C GLU A 37 5.92 -13.70 10.44
N LEU A 38 4.62 -13.54 10.19
CA LEU A 38 3.69 -14.66 10.08
C LEU A 38 4.08 -15.61 8.94
N ALA A 39 4.49 -15.07 7.80
CA ALA A 39 4.95 -15.84 6.66
C ALA A 39 6.24 -16.64 6.99
N VAL A 40 7.21 -15.99 7.66
CA VAL A 40 8.45 -16.66 8.11
C VAL A 40 8.17 -17.74 9.13
N GLN A 41 7.29 -17.48 10.10
CA GLN A 41 6.87 -18.48 11.09
C GLN A 41 6.16 -19.69 10.45
N ALA A 42 5.34 -19.43 9.43
CA ALA A 42 4.55 -20.44 8.75
C ALA A 42 5.37 -21.32 7.80
N LEU A 43 6.29 -20.73 7.05
CA LEU A 43 6.92 -21.32 5.86
C LEU A 43 8.43 -21.52 6.01
N GLY A 44 9.06 -20.86 6.98
CA GLY A 44 10.51 -20.74 7.10
C GLY A 44 11.08 -19.64 6.20
N LYS A 45 12.15 -18.99 6.64
CA LYS A 45 12.75 -17.81 5.99
C LYS A 45 13.15 -18.04 4.52
N ASP A 46 13.59 -19.25 4.18
CA ASP A 46 14.08 -19.60 2.84
C ASP A 46 12.94 -19.69 1.80
N ASN A 47 11.70 -19.80 2.26
CA ASN A 47 10.49 -19.83 1.44
C ASN A 47 9.71 -18.49 1.41
N VAL A 48 10.30 -17.43 1.98
CA VAL A 48 9.68 -16.10 1.98
C VAL A 48 10.59 -15.11 1.27
N THR A 49 9.99 -14.28 0.42
CA THR A 49 10.70 -13.21 -0.30
C THR A 49 10.04 -11.87 -0.01
N GLY A 50 10.84 -10.89 0.34
CA GLY A 50 10.40 -9.51 0.50
C GLY A 50 10.61 -8.69 -0.78
N LEU A 51 9.64 -7.85 -1.17
CA LEU A 51 9.86 -6.82 -2.18
C LEU A 51 9.65 -5.43 -1.58
N ILE A 52 10.66 -4.59 -1.67
CA ILE A 52 10.63 -3.17 -1.32
C ILE A 52 10.46 -2.41 -2.64
N LEU A 53 9.33 -1.71 -2.78
CA LEU A 53 8.88 -1.14 -4.06
C LEU A 53 8.67 0.38 -3.93
N PRO A 54 9.75 1.16 -3.70
CA PRO A 54 9.66 2.61 -3.64
C PRO A 54 9.37 3.21 -5.01
N GLU A 55 8.80 4.39 -5.00
CA GLU A 55 8.73 5.29 -6.16
C GLU A 55 9.26 6.67 -5.73
N LYS A 56 9.46 7.60 -6.65
CA LYS A 56 10.18 8.87 -6.41
C LYS A 56 9.64 9.74 -5.25
N GLU A 57 8.37 9.56 -4.87
CA GLU A 57 7.73 10.30 -3.77
C GLU A 57 7.65 9.48 -2.48
N SER A 58 8.15 8.24 -2.49
CA SER A 58 8.18 7.38 -1.31
C SER A 58 9.12 7.95 -0.25
N ASN A 59 8.73 7.82 1.02
CA ASN A 59 9.60 8.22 2.12
C ASN A 59 10.80 7.26 2.22
N PRO A 60 12.06 7.75 2.09
CA PRO A 60 13.25 6.91 2.19
C PRO A 60 13.37 6.15 3.51
N VAL A 61 12.84 6.71 4.60
CA VAL A 61 12.84 6.06 5.94
C VAL A 61 12.01 4.77 5.93
N SER A 62 10.92 4.75 5.16
CA SER A 62 10.09 3.54 5.01
C SER A 62 10.88 2.37 4.39
N SER A 63 11.65 2.63 3.33
CA SER A 63 12.52 1.62 2.73
C SER A 63 13.63 1.16 3.68
N GLN A 64 14.17 2.07 4.51
CA GLN A 64 15.17 1.71 5.53
C GLN A 64 14.59 0.75 6.57
N PHE A 65 13.38 1.02 7.08
CA PHE A 65 12.71 0.12 8.03
C PHE A 65 12.39 -1.25 7.39
N ALA A 66 11.87 -1.25 6.16
CA ALA A 66 11.59 -2.49 5.43
C ALA A 66 12.85 -3.34 5.25
N ARG A 67 13.96 -2.73 4.85
CA ARG A 67 15.25 -3.41 4.66
C ARG A 67 15.77 -3.98 5.98
N LYS A 68 15.84 -3.15 7.03
CA LYS A 68 16.30 -3.57 8.35
C LYS A 68 15.49 -4.77 8.89
N HIS A 69 14.16 -4.75 8.70
CA HIS A 69 13.31 -5.85 9.14
C HIS A 69 13.59 -7.13 8.36
N ALA A 70 13.68 -7.06 7.03
CA ALA A 70 14.02 -8.21 6.18
C ALA A 70 15.40 -8.81 6.54
N GLU A 71 16.39 -7.98 6.80
CA GLU A 71 17.72 -8.38 7.27
C GLU A 71 17.67 -9.07 8.63
N THR A 72 16.89 -8.52 9.58
CA THR A 72 16.71 -9.12 10.92
C THR A 72 16.12 -10.53 10.84
N LEU A 73 15.17 -10.76 9.93
CA LEU A 73 14.57 -12.08 9.70
C LEU A 73 15.44 -13.01 8.86
N GLY A 74 16.48 -12.48 8.23
CA GLY A 74 17.38 -13.24 7.35
C GLY A 74 16.72 -13.80 6.11
N ILE A 75 15.69 -13.12 5.59
CA ILE A 75 14.99 -13.49 4.35
C ILE A 75 15.69 -12.92 3.12
N VAL A 76 15.42 -13.53 1.96
CA VAL A 76 15.78 -12.93 0.67
C VAL A 76 14.83 -11.75 0.39
N PHE A 77 15.39 -10.60 0.04
CA PHE A 77 14.59 -9.46 -0.40
C PHE A 77 15.21 -8.75 -1.60
N LYS A 78 14.40 -7.99 -2.31
CA LYS A 78 14.81 -7.13 -3.43
C LYS A 78 14.20 -5.74 -3.24
N GLU A 79 14.95 -4.74 -3.65
CA GLU A 79 14.45 -3.37 -3.76
C GLU A 79 14.39 -2.98 -5.24
N VAL A 80 13.24 -2.51 -5.69
CA VAL A 80 12.99 -2.14 -7.09
C VAL A 80 12.30 -0.79 -7.11
N ASP A 81 12.93 0.20 -7.73
CA ASP A 81 12.29 1.49 -8.00
C ASP A 81 11.21 1.30 -9.07
N ILE A 82 9.96 1.52 -8.68
CA ILE A 82 8.80 1.41 -9.57
C ILE A 82 8.45 2.73 -10.28
N THR A 83 9.24 3.79 -10.09
CA THR A 83 9.02 5.08 -10.77
C THR A 83 8.85 4.94 -12.27
N PRO A 84 9.69 4.17 -13.00
CA PRO A 84 9.51 3.98 -14.44
C PRO A 84 8.17 3.35 -14.82
N THR A 85 7.70 2.37 -14.03
CA THR A 85 6.40 1.72 -14.25
C THR A 85 5.25 2.72 -14.07
N VAL A 86 5.29 3.52 -13.00
CA VAL A 86 4.28 4.55 -12.74
C VAL A 86 4.29 5.61 -13.84
N GLU A 87 5.46 6.13 -14.21
CA GLU A 87 5.61 7.15 -15.26
C GLU A 87 5.10 6.67 -16.62
N SER A 88 5.29 5.39 -16.97
CA SER A 88 4.84 4.84 -18.25
C SER A 88 3.32 4.82 -18.38
N VAL A 89 2.61 4.57 -17.27
CA VAL A 89 1.14 4.50 -17.26
C VAL A 89 0.52 5.89 -17.05
N CYS A 90 1.03 6.64 -16.11
CA CYS A 90 0.54 7.98 -15.79
C CYS A 90 1.67 8.89 -15.29
N PRO A 91 2.25 9.71 -16.18
CA PRO A 91 3.29 10.65 -15.78
C PRO A 91 2.84 11.54 -14.62
N TYR A 92 3.71 11.69 -13.62
CA TYR A 92 3.45 12.56 -12.45
C TYR A 92 3.07 13.98 -12.86
N ARG A 93 3.63 14.47 -13.98
CA ARG A 93 3.28 15.76 -14.54
C ARG A 93 1.78 15.91 -14.79
N LYS A 94 1.09 14.89 -15.32
CA LYS A 94 -0.37 14.95 -15.55
C LYS A 94 -1.16 15.14 -14.25
N ARG A 95 -0.72 14.50 -13.18
CA ARG A 95 -1.30 14.71 -11.85
C ARG A 95 -1.02 16.14 -11.36
N ASP A 96 0.22 16.57 -11.46
CA ASP A 96 0.63 17.91 -10.99
C ASP A 96 -0.09 19.02 -11.73
N ASP A 97 -0.26 18.89 -13.04
CA ASP A 97 -1.04 19.80 -13.85
C ASP A 97 -2.50 19.86 -13.36
N PHE A 98 -3.11 18.70 -13.08
CA PHE A 98 -4.47 18.67 -12.55
C PHE A 98 -4.59 19.25 -11.12
N LEU A 99 -3.63 19.00 -10.25
CA LEU A 99 -3.62 19.60 -8.91
C LEU A 99 -3.47 21.12 -8.99
N ARG A 100 -2.73 21.63 -9.97
CA ARG A 100 -2.57 23.08 -10.24
C ARG A 100 -3.85 23.72 -10.79
N GLU A 101 -4.65 22.98 -11.57
CA GLU A 101 -6.00 23.45 -11.96
C GLU A 101 -6.92 23.63 -10.73
N LEU A 102 -6.75 22.82 -9.70
CA LEU A 102 -7.55 22.89 -8.48
C LEU A 102 -7.03 23.94 -7.50
N ILE A 103 -5.72 24.03 -7.33
CA ILE A 103 -5.01 24.94 -6.43
C ILE A 103 -3.82 25.54 -7.22
N PRO A 104 -3.97 26.73 -7.79
CA PRO A 104 -2.97 27.33 -8.69
C PRO A 104 -1.55 27.45 -8.09
N GLU A 105 -1.45 27.57 -6.77
CA GLU A 105 -0.17 27.66 -6.06
C GLU A 105 0.54 26.31 -5.89
N TYR A 106 -0.06 25.20 -6.34
CA TYR A 106 0.55 23.90 -6.25
C TYR A 106 1.82 23.78 -7.10
N THR A 107 2.88 23.25 -6.49
CA THR A 107 4.12 22.85 -7.15
C THR A 107 4.42 21.38 -6.84
N SER A 108 5.37 20.78 -7.56
CA SER A 108 5.80 19.39 -7.28
C SER A 108 6.48 19.21 -5.91
N GLY A 109 6.91 20.30 -5.25
CA GLY A 109 7.43 20.29 -3.87
C GLY A 109 6.34 20.30 -2.80
N CYS A 110 5.08 20.56 -3.16
CA CYS A 110 3.97 20.55 -2.23
C CYS A 110 3.57 19.11 -1.84
N ARG A 111 3.09 18.97 -0.59
CA ARG A 111 2.44 17.72 -0.14
C ARG A 111 0.93 17.87 -0.23
N TYR A 112 0.25 16.79 -0.58
CA TYR A 112 -1.22 16.80 -0.60
C TYR A 112 -1.80 15.50 -0.07
N ASN A 113 -3.02 15.59 0.43
CA ASN A 113 -3.85 14.45 0.79
C ASN A 113 -5.32 14.76 0.53
N ILE A 114 -6.13 13.71 0.47
CA ILE A 114 -7.59 13.82 0.46
C ILE A 114 -8.06 13.40 1.85
N THR A 115 -8.90 14.23 2.45
CA THR A 115 -9.49 13.97 3.77
C THR A 115 -10.99 14.09 3.72
N LEU A 116 -11.67 13.42 4.63
CA LEU A 116 -13.03 13.77 5.01
C LEU A 116 -12.99 14.93 6.04
N PRO A 117 -14.06 15.71 6.19
CA PRO A 117 -14.17 16.69 7.27
C PRO A 117 -13.96 16.03 8.63
N THR A 118 -13.32 16.73 9.55
CA THR A 118 -13.00 16.21 10.89
C THR A 118 -14.21 16.10 11.81
N ASP A 119 -15.31 16.74 11.47
CA ASP A 119 -16.55 16.84 12.22
C ASP A 119 -17.68 15.93 11.69
N LEU A 120 -17.31 14.83 11.05
CA LEU A 120 -18.24 13.87 10.42
C LEU A 120 -19.30 13.32 11.37
N LEU A 121 -18.96 13.12 12.63
CA LEU A 121 -19.85 12.56 13.66
C LEU A 121 -20.70 13.61 14.35
N GLU A 122 -20.41 14.89 14.16
CA GLU A 122 -21.03 16.01 14.85
C GLU A 122 -22.05 16.76 13.96
N ARG A 123 -22.10 16.44 12.66
CA ARG A 123 -22.98 17.11 11.69
C ARG A 123 -23.92 16.15 10.99
N ASP A 124 -25.20 16.43 11.06
CA ASP A 124 -26.25 15.88 10.19
C ASP A 124 -26.19 16.46 8.76
N SER A 125 -25.01 16.40 8.13
CA SER A 125 -24.78 16.96 6.80
C SER A 125 -24.00 16.02 5.90
N PHE A 126 -24.22 16.15 4.58
CA PHE A 126 -23.45 15.38 3.60
C PHE A 126 -21.96 15.70 3.72
N SER A 127 -21.14 14.66 3.86
CA SER A 127 -19.69 14.77 3.91
C SER A 127 -19.12 14.82 2.50
N PHE A 128 -18.16 15.74 2.29
CA PHE A 128 -17.48 15.90 1.03
C PHE A 128 -15.98 15.70 1.22
N TYR A 129 -15.36 15.04 0.27
CA TYR A 129 -13.91 14.95 0.25
C TYR A 129 -13.27 16.33 0.04
N VAL A 130 -12.20 16.57 0.77
CA VAL A 130 -11.44 17.83 0.73
C VAL A 130 -10.00 17.50 0.34
N LEU A 131 -9.54 18.14 -0.73
CA LEU A 131 -8.12 18.18 -1.06
C LEU A 131 -7.44 19.17 -0.11
N ARG A 132 -6.41 18.71 0.59
CA ARG A 132 -5.51 19.56 1.39
C ARG A 132 -4.16 19.56 0.72
N VAL A 133 -3.63 20.75 0.48
CA VAL A 133 -2.28 20.95 -0.05
C VAL A 133 -1.49 21.76 0.94
N GLN A 134 -0.36 21.24 1.37
CA GLN A 134 0.64 21.96 2.15
C GLN A 134 1.66 22.54 1.17
N LEU A 135 1.65 23.86 1.03
CA LEU A 135 2.62 24.59 0.22
C LEU A 135 4.02 24.55 0.85
N GLU A 136 5.05 24.77 0.06
CA GLU A 136 6.45 24.74 0.51
C GLU A 136 6.73 25.69 1.68
N GLY A 137 6.02 26.81 1.78
CA GLY A 137 6.06 27.73 2.91
C GLY A 137 5.27 27.31 4.16
N GLY A 138 4.74 26.06 4.20
CA GLY A 138 3.99 25.50 5.33
C GLY A 138 2.49 25.91 5.35
N THR A 139 2.07 26.86 4.52
CA THR A 139 0.64 27.25 4.41
C THR A 139 -0.18 26.10 3.86
N VAL A 140 -1.33 25.83 4.47
CA VAL A 140 -2.27 24.81 4.02
C VAL A 140 -3.41 25.44 3.23
N LYS A 141 -3.58 25.01 1.99
CA LYS A 141 -4.74 25.32 1.15
C LYS A 141 -5.67 24.12 1.11
N THR A 142 -6.97 24.40 1.06
CA THR A 142 -8.00 23.34 0.98
C THR A 142 -8.96 23.62 -0.15
N LYS A 143 -9.44 22.56 -0.79
CA LYS A 143 -10.47 22.65 -1.82
C LYS A 143 -11.43 21.47 -1.69
N ARG A 144 -12.73 21.77 -1.61
CA ARG A 144 -13.77 20.74 -1.69
C ARG A 144 -13.73 20.09 -3.08
N LEU A 145 -13.75 18.77 -3.11
CA LEU A 145 -13.73 18.01 -4.36
C LEU A 145 -15.16 17.64 -4.78
N ASN A 146 -15.45 17.81 -6.05
CA ASN A 146 -16.59 17.14 -6.67
C ASN A 146 -16.21 15.68 -6.98
N ALA A 147 -17.19 14.86 -7.36
CA ALA A 147 -16.99 13.44 -7.60
C ALA A 147 -15.99 13.16 -8.75
N GLU A 148 -15.93 14.03 -9.76
CA GLU A 148 -15.00 13.89 -10.88
C GLU A 148 -13.56 14.12 -10.43
N ALA A 149 -13.31 15.23 -9.75
CA ALA A 149 -11.98 15.58 -9.24
C ALA A 149 -11.48 14.53 -8.23
N PHE A 150 -12.36 14.04 -7.34
CA PHE A 150 -12.04 12.96 -6.43
C PHE A 150 -11.59 11.70 -7.18
N ARG A 151 -12.39 11.23 -8.14
CA ARG A 151 -12.05 10.05 -8.94
C ARG A 151 -10.73 10.22 -9.69
N LYS A 152 -10.47 11.42 -10.25
CA LYS A 152 -9.25 11.70 -11.01
C LYS A 152 -8.01 11.64 -10.11
N ILE A 153 -8.04 12.28 -8.92
CA ILE A 153 -6.91 12.22 -7.97
C ILE A 153 -6.70 10.80 -7.46
N THR A 154 -7.78 10.10 -7.08
CA THR A 154 -7.71 8.71 -6.61
C THR A 154 -7.13 7.78 -7.68
N SER A 155 -7.44 8.01 -8.96
CA SER A 155 -6.89 7.20 -10.05
C SER A 155 -5.36 7.30 -10.12
N PHE A 156 -4.77 8.46 -9.89
CA PHE A 156 -3.31 8.62 -9.85
C PHE A 156 -2.67 7.85 -8.67
N ALA A 157 -3.30 7.90 -7.49
CA ALA A 157 -2.82 7.14 -6.33
C ALA A 157 -2.88 5.63 -6.59
N ASN A 158 -4.00 5.16 -7.14
CA ASN A 158 -4.23 3.75 -7.42
C ASN A 158 -3.29 3.15 -8.47
N ILE A 159 -2.76 3.95 -9.40
CA ILE A 159 -1.74 3.49 -10.35
C ILE A 159 -0.47 3.06 -9.60
N LYS A 160 -0.03 3.80 -8.59
CA LYS A 160 1.14 3.44 -7.78
C LYS A 160 0.94 2.10 -7.06
N ILE A 161 -0.25 1.89 -6.50
CA ILE A 161 -0.61 0.66 -5.79
C ILE A 161 -0.62 -0.53 -6.78
N ARG A 162 -1.30 -0.39 -7.91
CA ARG A 162 -1.34 -1.44 -8.95
C ARG A 162 0.02 -1.72 -9.56
N SER A 163 0.88 -0.71 -9.72
CA SER A 163 2.26 -0.91 -10.18
C SER A 163 3.06 -1.82 -9.23
N ARG A 164 2.87 -1.68 -7.91
CA ARG A 164 3.46 -2.60 -6.94
C ARG A 164 2.98 -4.03 -7.12
N MET A 165 1.69 -4.22 -7.38
CA MET A 165 1.12 -5.55 -7.61
C MET A 165 1.69 -6.22 -8.85
N ILE A 166 1.96 -5.50 -9.93
CA ILE A 166 2.63 -6.05 -11.12
C ILE A 166 3.97 -6.68 -10.74
N HIS A 167 4.79 -5.97 -9.96
CA HIS A 167 6.09 -6.48 -9.52
C HIS A 167 5.97 -7.67 -8.55
N LEU A 168 4.99 -7.63 -7.63
CA LEU A 168 4.74 -8.73 -6.70
C LEU A 168 4.33 -10.00 -7.44
N TYR A 169 3.36 -9.93 -8.35
CA TYR A 169 2.91 -11.07 -9.11
C TYR A 169 3.97 -11.58 -10.09
N ALA A 170 4.74 -10.69 -10.73
CA ALA A 170 5.84 -11.12 -11.58
C ALA A 170 6.89 -11.94 -10.82
N GLU A 171 7.23 -11.56 -9.57
CA GLU A 171 8.13 -12.34 -8.73
C GLU A 171 7.47 -13.63 -8.22
N ALA A 172 6.18 -13.58 -7.85
CA ALA A 172 5.41 -14.74 -7.41
C ALA A 172 5.33 -15.82 -8.49
N GLU A 173 4.96 -15.44 -9.70
CA GLU A 173 4.85 -16.35 -10.84
C GLU A 173 6.20 -16.97 -11.21
N ARG A 174 7.25 -16.13 -11.30
CA ARG A 174 8.60 -16.59 -11.64
C ARG A 174 9.13 -17.64 -10.66
N ARG A 175 8.73 -17.60 -9.39
CA ARG A 175 9.23 -18.48 -8.32
C ARG A 175 8.22 -19.51 -7.82
N GLY A 176 7.00 -19.50 -8.32
CA GLY A 176 5.94 -20.37 -7.84
C GLY A 176 5.49 -20.04 -6.40
N LEU A 177 5.42 -18.76 -6.05
CA LEU A 177 5.00 -18.26 -4.75
C LEU A 177 3.55 -17.76 -4.78
N VAL A 178 2.97 -17.48 -3.63
CA VAL A 178 1.74 -16.70 -3.46
C VAL A 178 2.06 -15.27 -3.06
N VAL A 179 1.18 -14.33 -3.37
CA VAL A 179 1.27 -12.94 -2.91
C VAL A 179 0.54 -12.79 -1.58
N GLY A 180 1.29 -12.48 -0.51
CA GLY A 180 0.73 -12.16 0.79
C GLY A 180 0.30 -10.70 0.87
N GLY A 181 -0.99 -10.48 1.11
CA GLY A 181 -1.59 -9.17 1.34
C GLY A 181 -1.47 -8.72 2.78
N THR A 182 -1.59 -7.42 2.98
CA THR A 182 -1.37 -6.77 4.28
C THR A 182 -2.59 -6.01 4.78
N THR A 183 -3.72 -6.14 4.07
CA THR A 183 -4.97 -5.44 4.40
C THR A 183 -5.56 -5.99 5.69
N ASN A 184 -5.82 -5.12 6.66
CA ASN A 184 -6.45 -5.46 7.93
C ASN A 184 -7.97 -5.18 7.88
N ARG A 185 -8.69 -5.64 8.93
CA ARG A 185 -10.15 -5.51 9.00
C ARG A 185 -10.63 -4.05 9.01
N THR A 186 -9.87 -3.15 9.62
CA THR A 186 -10.23 -1.72 9.65
C THR A 186 -10.22 -1.14 8.24
N GLU A 187 -9.20 -1.42 7.46
CA GLU A 187 -9.09 -0.99 6.05
C GLU A 187 -10.22 -1.58 5.21
N TYR A 188 -10.55 -2.87 5.39
CA TYR A 188 -11.70 -3.51 4.73
C TYR A 188 -13.02 -2.81 5.03
N LEU A 189 -13.30 -2.51 6.30
CA LEU A 189 -14.55 -1.88 6.71
C LEU A 189 -14.67 -0.43 6.24
N LEU A 190 -13.54 0.27 6.14
CA LEU A 190 -13.49 1.65 5.64
C LEU A 190 -13.48 1.72 4.09
N GLY A 191 -13.24 0.60 3.41
CA GLY A 191 -13.01 0.58 1.97
C GLY A 191 -11.68 1.23 1.57
N ASP A 192 -10.71 1.24 2.48
CA ASP A 192 -9.37 1.83 2.27
C ASP A 192 -8.43 0.81 1.64
N PHE A 193 -8.76 0.41 0.43
CA PHE A 193 -7.94 -0.47 -0.40
C PHE A 193 -8.22 -0.22 -1.89
N CYS A 194 -7.28 -0.57 -2.72
CA CYS A 194 -7.38 -0.43 -4.17
C CYS A 194 -7.80 -1.76 -4.81
N ARG A 195 -8.95 -1.74 -5.51
CA ARG A 195 -9.40 -2.90 -6.30
C ARG A 195 -8.34 -3.30 -7.33
N TYR A 196 -7.95 -4.59 -7.34
CA TYR A 196 -6.84 -5.12 -8.15
C TYR A 196 -5.48 -4.45 -7.86
N GLY A 197 -5.37 -3.82 -6.70
CA GLY A 197 -4.14 -3.38 -6.10
C GLY A 197 -3.90 -4.22 -4.83
N ASP A 198 -3.69 -3.57 -3.69
CA ASP A 198 -3.53 -4.22 -2.38
C ASP A 198 -4.73 -5.10 -1.97
N GLY A 199 -5.93 -4.80 -2.45
CA GLY A 199 -7.10 -5.69 -2.30
C GLY A 199 -7.18 -6.84 -3.31
N GLY A 200 -6.12 -7.12 -4.07
CA GLY A 200 -6.07 -8.17 -5.10
C GLY A 200 -4.97 -9.20 -4.86
N THR A 201 -4.64 -9.50 -3.61
CA THR A 201 -3.64 -10.48 -3.21
C THR A 201 -4.22 -11.89 -3.09
N ASP A 202 -3.35 -12.92 -3.05
CA ASP A 202 -3.81 -14.31 -2.98
C ASP A 202 -4.31 -14.70 -1.58
N ILE A 203 -3.64 -14.19 -0.53
CA ILE A 203 -3.99 -14.45 0.88
C ILE A 203 -3.90 -13.17 1.69
N GLU A 204 -4.80 -13.01 2.68
CA GLU A 204 -4.89 -11.85 3.57
C GLU A 204 -4.84 -12.27 5.04
N PRO A 205 -3.65 -12.50 5.61
CA PRO A 205 -3.52 -13.03 6.97
C PRO A 205 -4.11 -12.11 8.06
N LEU A 206 -4.18 -10.80 7.82
CA LEU A 206 -4.67 -9.80 8.78
C LEU A 206 -6.14 -9.41 8.60
N ALA A 207 -6.84 -9.94 7.59
CA ALA A 207 -8.20 -9.51 7.24
C ALA A 207 -9.24 -9.63 8.38
N HIS A 208 -8.97 -10.44 9.39
CA HIS A 208 -9.82 -10.62 10.56
C HIS A 208 -9.44 -9.75 11.77
N LEU A 209 -8.28 -9.08 11.74
CA LEU A 209 -7.75 -8.24 12.82
C LEU A 209 -8.02 -6.77 12.60
N TYR A 210 -8.48 -6.06 13.62
CA TYR A 210 -8.52 -4.61 13.60
C TYR A 210 -7.11 -4.02 13.71
N LYS A 211 -6.91 -2.78 13.23
CA LYS A 211 -5.62 -2.10 13.24
C LYS A 211 -4.93 -2.07 14.61
N ASN A 212 -5.70 -1.91 15.67
CA ASN A 212 -5.17 -1.91 17.04
C ASN A 212 -4.83 -3.30 17.59
N GLN A 213 -5.13 -4.36 16.84
CA GLN A 213 -4.78 -5.74 17.18
C GLN A 213 -3.54 -6.23 16.40
N VAL A 214 -3.18 -5.52 15.34
CA VAL A 214 -1.97 -5.74 14.57
C VAL A 214 -0.76 -5.13 15.27
#